data_1c0f6afcd3148c85fa75c656143f24fa
#
_entry.id   1c0f6afcd3148c85fa75c656143f24fa
#
_cell.length_a   1.000
_cell.length_b   1.000
_cell.length_c   1.000
_cell.angle_alpha   90.00
_cell.angle_beta   90.00
_cell.angle_gamma   90.00
#
_symmetry.space_group_name_H-M   'P 1'
#
loop_
_entity.id
_entity.type
_entity.pdbx_description
1 polymer ?
#
loop_
_entity_poly.entity_id
_entity_poly.type
_entity_poly.pdbx_seq_one_letter_code
_entity_poly.pdbx_strand_id
1 'polypeptide(L)'
;MVIMEETRKRILDAAMDVFAEFGFFRAPTQLIAERAGVSKGLIFWYFKQKDDIILEIASRALPVDLMESCLSKDIGGEELLRCIGSSYISKYSDERMKRLLMHSISASNSYPSIAEMLERSCGEMLRRAAQRVFGKDEKEDIIRLRAFLGSLLCYVLNRPKGIEEKEYIDGIISIVYHGK
;
A
#
# COMPACT_ATOMS: atom_id res chain seq x y z
N MET A 1 8.04 -13.95 -25.04
CA MET A 1 8.18 -12.97 -23.95
C MET A 1 6.83 -12.40 -23.53
N VAL A 2 6.03 -11.83 -24.43
CA VAL A 2 4.69 -11.24 -24.15
C VAL A 2 3.72 -12.23 -23.46
N ILE A 3 3.59 -13.46 -23.95
CA ILE A 3 2.65 -14.47 -23.39
C ILE A 3 3.03 -14.86 -21.95
N MET A 4 4.32 -14.90 -21.63
CA MET A 4 4.79 -15.25 -20.29
C MET A 4 4.47 -14.14 -19.27
N GLU A 5 4.59 -12.89 -19.68
CA GLU A 5 4.28 -11.73 -18.87
C GLU A 5 2.77 -11.61 -18.59
N GLU A 6 1.96 -11.88 -19.61
CA GLU A 6 0.50 -11.91 -19.48
C GLU A 6 0.01 -13.03 -18.54
N THR A 7 0.59 -14.24 -18.65
CA THR A 7 0.26 -15.33 -17.72
C THR A 7 0.66 -15.01 -16.28
N ARG A 8 1.83 -14.41 -16.07
CA ARG A 8 2.26 -13.98 -14.74
C ARG A 8 1.32 -12.93 -14.16
N LYS A 9 0.89 -11.97 -14.98
CA LYS A 9 -0.10 -10.96 -14.58
C LYS A 9 -1.43 -11.60 -14.17
N ARG A 10 -1.96 -12.53 -14.98
CA ARG A 10 -3.20 -13.27 -14.65
C ARG A 10 -3.10 -14.01 -13.32
N ILE A 11 -1.96 -14.64 -13.02
CA ILE A 11 -1.73 -15.32 -11.74
C ILE A 11 -1.76 -14.31 -10.60
N LEU A 12 -1.11 -13.16 -10.74
CA LEU A 12 -1.09 -12.12 -9.71
C LEU A 12 -2.46 -11.48 -9.50
N ASP A 13 -3.20 -11.21 -10.57
CA ASP A 13 -4.57 -10.66 -10.47
C ASP A 13 -5.50 -11.65 -9.73
N ALA A 14 -5.44 -12.94 -10.08
CA ALA A 14 -6.17 -13.99 -9.37
C ALA A 14 -5.72 -14.12 -7.89
N ALA A 15 -4.41 -14.00 -7.63
CA ALA A 15 -3.89 -14.04 -6.28
C ALA A 15 -4.37 -12.84 -5.44
N MET A 16 -4.44 -11.65 -6.03
CA MET A 16 -4.98 -10.47 -5.34
C MET A 16 -6.43 -10.72 -4.89
N ASP A 17 -7.27 -11.29 -5.77
CA ASP A 17 -8.67 -11.60 -5.43
C ASP A 17 -8.77 -12.64 -4.32
N VAL A 18 -8.01 -13.75 -4.44
CA VAL A 18 -8.02 -14.83 -3.44
C VAL A 18 -7.46 -14.36 -2.10
N PHE A 19 -6.39 -13.59 -2.10
CA PHE A 19 -5.81 -13.06 -0.87
C PHE A 19 -6.69 -12.00 -0.21
N ALA A 20 -7.36 -11.15 -0.97
CA ALA A 20 -8.32 -10.19 -0.42
C ALA A 20 -9.51 -10.88 0.24
N GLU A 21 -9.95 -12.04 -0.29
CA GLU A 21 -11.08 -12.80 0.24
C GLU A 21 -10.70 -13.65 1.46
N PHE A 22 -9.60 -14.41 1.39
CA PHE A 22 -9.24 -15.42 2.39
C PHE A 22 -8.08 -15.03 3.30
N GLY A 23 -7.37 -13.93 3.00
CA GLY A 23 -6.11 -13.57 3.62
C GLY A 23 -4.93 -14.45 3.15
N PHE A 24 -3.71 -14.01 3.45
CA PHE A 24 -2.51 -14.68 2.95
C PHE A 24 -2.35 -16.12 3.45
N PHE A 25 -2.66 -16.37 4.72
CA PHE A 25 -2.44 -17.69 5.34
C PHE A 25 -3.41 -18.74 4.82
N ARG A 26 -4.70 -18.41 4.76
CA ARG A 26 -5.78 -19.37 4.45
C ARG A 26 -6.02 -19.57 2.95
N ALA A 27 -5.53 -18.65 2.11
CA ALA A 27 -5.73 -18.71 0.67
C ALA A 27 -5.09 -19.96 0.04
N PRO A 28 -5.87 -20.86 -0.59
CA PRO A 28 -5.30 -22.04 -1.24
C PRO A 28 -4.67 -21.67 -2.59
N THR A 29 -3.43 -22.10 -2.84
CA THR A 29 -2.78 -21.90 -4.16
C THR A 29 -3.58 -22.55 -5.28
N GLN A 30 -4.30 -23.64 -4.99
CA GLN A 30 -5.18 -24.30 -5.95
C GLN A 30 -6.27 -23.37 -6.45
N LEU A 31 -6.90 -22.58 -5.57
CA LEU A 31 -7.92 -21.60 -5.95
C LEU A 31 -7.35 -20.46 -6.79
N ILE A 32 -6.10 -20.05 -6.52
CA ILE A 32 -5.40 -19.08 -7.38
C ILE A 32 -5.23 -19.64 -8.79
N ALA A 33 -4.81 -20.92 -8.93
CA ALA A 33 -4.66 -21.58 -10.22
C ALA A 33 -5.97 -21.66 -10.99
N GLU A 34 -7.06 -22.03 -10.32
CA GLU A 34 -8.39 -22.11 -10.89
C GLU A 34 -8.87 -20.74 -11.41
N ARG A 35 -8.76 -19.69 -10.58
CA ARG A 35 -9.16 -18.32 -10.98
C ARG A 35 -8.28 -17.74 -12.09
N ALA A 36 -7.00 -18.08 -12.12
CA ALA A 36 -6.08 -17.67 -13.17
C ALA A 36 -6.26 -18.47 -14.47
N GLY A 37 -7.03 -19.58 -14.46
CA GLY A 37 -7.18 -20.47 -15.59
C GLY A 37 -5.85 -21.15 -16.00
N VAL A 38 -5.05 -21.57 -15.00
CA VAL A 38 -3.76 -22.22 -15.18
C VAL A 38 -3.64 -23.48 -14.31
N SER A 39 -2.68 -24.36 -14.61
CA SER A 39 -2.37 -25.45 -13.71
C SER A 39 -1.61 -24.97 -12.46
N LYS A 40 -1.78 -25.67 -11.33
CA LYS A 40 -1.01 -25.39 -10.11
C LYS A 40 0.50 -25.49 -10.36
N GLY A 41 0.94 -26.45 -11.20
CA GLY A 41 2.34 -26.58 -11.59
C GLY A 41 2.89 -25.35 -12.31
N LEU A 42 2.06 -24.69 -13.14
CA LEU A 42 2.46 -23.45 -13.81
C LEU A 42 2.64 -22.29 -12.83
N ILE A 43 1.85 -22.23 -11.76
CA ILE A 43 2.08 -21.22 -10.70
C ILE A 43 3.48 -21.42 -10.10
N PHE A 44 3.86 -22.66 -9.74
CA PHE A 44 5.18 -22.93 -9.14
C PHE A 44 6.35 -22.79 -10.12
N TRP A 45 6.06 -22.76 -11.42
CA TRP A 45 7.06 -22.39 -12.42
C TRP A 45 7.37 -20.87 -12.38
N TYR A 46 6.35 -20.00 -12.17
CA TYR A 46 6.52 -18.54 -12.03
C TYR A 46 6.99 -18.11 -10.64
N PHE A 47 6.50 -18.80 -9.62
CA PHE A 47 6.74 -18.48 -8.20
C PHE A 47 7.13 -19.77 -7.48
N LYS A 48 8.37 -19.82 -6.99
CA LYS A 48 8.92 -21.06 -6.36
C LYS A 48 8.07 -21.52 -5.17
N GLN A 49 7.49 -20.57 -4.45
CA GLN A 49 6.68 -20.83 -3.27
C GLN A 49 5.55 -19.80 -3.16
N LYS A 50 4.56 -20.09 -2.33
CA LYS A 50 3.42 -19.18 -2.09
C LYS A 50 3.88 -17.84 -1.53
N ASP A 51 4.94 -17.84 -0.72
CA ASP A 51 5.48 -16.65 -0.09
C ASP A 51 5.99 -15.62 -1.12
N ASP A 52 6.50 -16.06 -2.26
CA ASP A 52 6.91 -15.17 -3.36
C ASP A 52 5.70 -14.38 -3.90
N ILE A 53 4.54 -15.06 -4.02
CA ILE A 53 3.29 -14.40 -4.44
C ILE A 53 2.82 -13.43 -3.37
N ILE A 54 2.87 -13.85 -2.10
CA ILE A 54 2.47 -13.00 -0.96
C ILE A 54 3.31 -11.72 -0.93
N LEU A 55 4.63 -11.83 -1.05
CA LEU A 55 5.53 -10.67 -1.04
C LEU A 55 5.22 -9.70 -2.18
N GLU A 56 4.97 -10.21 -3.38
CA GLU A 56 4.64 -9.35 -4.51
C GLU A 56 3.29 -8.67 -4.35
N ILE A 57 2.27 -9.38 -3.85
CA ILE A 57 0.96 -8.78 -3.58
C ILE A 57 1.04 -7.77 -2.43
N ALA A 58 1.77 -8.09 -1.36
CA ALA A 58 1.99 -7.17 -0.25
C ALA A 58 2.68 -5.88 -0.71
N SER A 59 3.70 -5.98 -1.57
CA SER A 59 4.38 -4.80 -2.12
C SER A 59 3.44 -3.89 -2.93
N ARG A 60 2.50 -4.47 -3.69
CA ARG A 60 1.48 -3.74 -4.45
C ARG A 60 0.40 -3.15 -3.55
N ALA A 61 0.08 -3.83 -2.44
CA ALA A 61 -0.92 -3.38 -1.48
C ALA A 61 -0.46 -2.21 -0.63
N LEU A 62 0.84 -2.05 -0.42
CA LEU A 62 1.41 -0.93 0.34
C LEU A 62 1.33 0.39 -0.44
N PRO A 63 1.40 1.56 0.23
CA PRO A 63 1.30 2.87 -0.42
C PRO A 63 2.58 3.32 -1.14
N VAL A 64 3.48 2.39 -1.47
CA VAL A 64 4.81 2.69 -2.05
C VAL A 64 4.69 3.37 -3.41
N ASP A 65 3.90 2.79 -4.30
CA ASP A 65 3.69 3.25 -5.67
C ASP A 65 3.06 4.66 -5.74
N LEU A 66 2.04 4.91 -4.92
CA LEU A 66 1.39 6.22 -4.90
C LEU A 66 2.30 7.31 -4.30
N MET A 67 3.08 6.97 -3.27
CA MET A 67 4.03 7.91 -2.69
C MET A 67 5.18 8.22 -3.67
N GLU A 68 5.73 7.22 -4.35
CA GLU A 68 6.73 7.44 -5.41
C GLU A 68 6.15 8.29 -6.55
N SER A 69 4.91 8.04 -6.96
CA SER A 69 4.23 8.84 -7.97
C SER A 69 4.07 10.31 -7.53
N CYS A 70 3.73 10.58 -6.26
CA CYS A 70 3.65 11.96 -5.76
C CYS A 70 5.04 12.60 -5.61
N LEU A 71 6.04 11.84 -5.14
CA LEU A 71 7.41 12.31 -4.97
C LEU A 71 8.14 12.57 -6.30
N SER A 72 7.71 11.96 -7.40
CA SER A 72 8.27 12.20 -8.73
C SER A 72 7.83 13.52 -9.35
N LYS A 73 6.77 14.15 -8.82
CA LYS A 73 6.28 15.46 -9.26
C LYS A 73 7.15 16.58 -8.68
N ASP A 74 7.20 17.71 -9.36
CA ASP A 74 7.91 18.92 -8.86
C ASP A 74 6.99 19.73 -7.92
N ILE A 75 6.59 19.11 -6.81
CA ILE A 75 5.74 19.67 -5.76
C ILE A 75 6.34 19.43 -4.38
N GLY A 76 5.98 20.23 -3.38
CA GLY A 76 6.45 20.10 -1.99
C GLY A 76 5.42 20.63 -1.01
N GLY A 77 5.79 20.72 0.27
CA GLY A 77 4.93 21.28 1.31
C GLY A 77 3.52 20.67 1.35
N GLU A 78 2.51 21.51 1.51
CA GLU A 78 1.10 21.08 1.55
C GLU A 78 0.64 20.40 0.26
N GLU A 79 1.12 20.84 -0.90
CA GLU A 79 0.71 20.28 -2.18
C GLU A 79 1.11 18.80 -2.30
N LEU A 80 2.30 18.44 -1.80
CA LEU A 80 2.73 17.06 -1.73
C LEU A 80 1.87 16.24 -0.75
N LEU A 81 1.52 16.80 0.41
CA LEU A 81 0.61 16.14 1.35
C LEU A 81 -0.78 15.92 0.73
N ARG A 82 -1.32 16.90 -0.02
CA ARG A 82 -2.59 16.75 -0.75
C ARG A 82 -2.50 15.64 -1.81
N CYS A 83 -1.41 15.61 -2.59
CA CYS A 83 -1.18 14.55 -3.57
C CYS A 83 -1.19 13.17 -2.91
N ILE A 84 -0.44 12.99 -1.82
CA ILE A 84 -0.38 11.74 -1.08
C ILE A 84 -1.75 11.38 -0.49
N GLY A 85 -2.42 12.33 0.15
CA GLY A 85 -3.73 12.12 0.79
C GLY A 85 -4.80 11.66 -0.19
N SER A 86 -4.98 12.39 -1.29
CA SER A 86 -5.96 12.04 -2.33
C SER A 86 -5.64 10.71 -3.02
N SER A 87 -4.36 10.47 -3.34
CA SER A 87 -3.93 9.21 -3.94
C SER A 87 -4.13 8.03 -2.99
N TYR A 88 -3.89 8.23 -1.69
CA TYR A 88 -4.09 7.21 -0.66
C TYR A 88 -5.56 6.83 -0.54
N ILE A 89 -6.45 7.80 -0.36
CA ILE A 89 -7.88 7.56 -0.23
C ILE A 89 -8.43 6.92 -1.52
N SER A 90 -8.03 7.42 -2.69
CA SER A 90 -8.42 6.84 -3.99
C SER A 90 -8.02 5.37 -4.11
N LYS A 91 -6.76 5.02 -3.80
CA LYS A 91 -6.27 3.64 -3.87
C LYS A 91 -7.06 2.70 -2.97
N TYR A 92 -7.32 3.11 -1.72
CA TYR A 92 -7.97 2.25 -0.72
C TYR A 92 -9.49 2.46 -0.61
N SER A 93 -10.08 3.25 -1.50
CA SER A 93 -11.53 3.21 -1.77
C SER A 93 -11.94 1.91 -2.47
N ASP A 94 -11.02 1.23 -3.15
CA ASP A 94 -11.19 -0.13 -3.62
C ASP A 94 -11.11 -1.11 -2.44
N GLU A 95 -12.21 -1.83 -2.19
CA GLU A 95 -12.33 -2.78 -1.07
C GLU A 95 -11.29 -3.90 -1.12
N ARG A 96 -10.90 -4.34 -2.32
CA ARG A 96 -9.86 -5.35 -2.51
C ARG A 96 -8.50 -4.83 -2.04
N MET A 97 -8.12 -3.63 -2.49
CA MET A 97 -6.86 -3.00 -2.09
C MET A 97 -6.82 -2.70 -0.59
N LYS A 98 -7.92 -2.23 -0.02
CA LYS A 98 -8.04 -2.01 1.42
C LYS A 98 -7.83 -3.30 2.22
N ARG A 99 -8.50 -4.41 1.84
CA ARG A 99 -8.32 -5.71 2.49
C ARG A 99 -6.88 -6.22 2.36
N LEU A 100 -6.27 -6.10 1.18
CA LEU A 100 -4.87 -6.49 0.96
C LEU A 100 -3.90 -5.68 1.81
N LEU A 101 -4.12 -4.37 1.96
CA LEU A 101 -3.35 -3.54 2.89
C LEU A 101 -3.42 -4.08 4.32
N MET A 102 -4.64 -4.35 4.81
CA MET A 102 -4.84 -4.88 6.17
C MET A 102 -4.19 -6.25 6.36
N HIS A 103 -4.30 -7.14 5.37
CA HIS A 103 -3.62 -8.44 5.39
C HIS A 103 -2.10 -8.30 5.38
N SER A 104 -1.55 -7.32 4.64
CA SER A 104 -0.11 -7.06 4.60
C SER A 104 0.41 -6.54 5.94
N ILE A 105 -0.29 -5.60 6.57
CA ILE A 105 0.05 -5.09 7.90
C ILE A 105 -0.03 -6.22 8.94
N SER A 106 -1.09 -7.02 8.94
CA SER A 106 -1.23 -8.14 9.87
C SER A 106 -0.17 -9.22 9.66
N ALA A 107 0.20 -9.50 8.41
CA ALA A 107 1.18 -10.52 8.06
C ALA A 107 2.62 -10.13 8.44
N SER A 108 2.93 -8.86 8.61
CA SER A 108 4.27 -8.41 9.01
C SER A 108 4.74 -9.00 10.35
N ASN A 109 3.80 -9.35 11.24
CA ASN A 109 4.12 -10.03 12.49
C ASN A 109 4.57 -11.50 12.32
N SER A 110 4.25 -12.12 11.19
CA SER A 110 4.48 -13.56 10.94
C SER A 110 5.42 -13.83 9.77
N TYR A 111 5.62 -12.83 8.90
CA TYR A 111 6.52 -12.88 7.75
C TYR A 111 7.63 -11.82 7.92
N PRO A 112 8.84 -12.21 8.37
CA PRO A 112 9.96 -11.27 8.52
C PRO A 112 10.27 -10.50 7.24
N SER A 113 10.16 -11.14 6.07
CA SER A 113 10.37 -10.50 4.78
C SER A 113 9.38 -9.38 4.47
N ILE A 114 8.13 -9.49 4.93
CA ILE A 114 7.13 -8.39 4.83
C ILE A 114 7.49 -7.28 5.81
N ALA A 115 7.90 -7.61 7.03
CA ALA A 115 8.34 -6.64 8.03
C ALA A 115 9.54 -5.83 7.52
N GLU A 116 10.56 -6.50 6.97
CA GLU A 116 11.74 -5.85 6.39
C GLU A 116 11.39 -4.98 5.17
N MET A 117 10.46 -5.43 4.33
CA MET A 117 9.99 -4.66 3.19
C MET A 117 9.28 -3.38 3.66
N LEU A 118 8.40 -3.50 4.68
CA LEU A 118 7.74 -2.35 5.30
C LEU A 118 8.75 -1.38 5.90
N GLU A 119 9.71 -1.86 6.66
CA GLU A 119 10.71 -1.03 7.33
C GLU A 119 11.57 -0.26 6.31
N ARG A 120 12.11 -0.96 5.30
CA ARG A 120 12.93 -0.33 4.27
C ARG A 120 12.14 0.65 3.42
N SER A 121 11.02 0.21 2.85
CA SER A 121 10.23 1.04 1.93
C SER A 121 9.60 2.23 2.64
N CYS A 122 9.02 2.02 3.82
CA CYS A 122 8.43 3.12 4.58
C CYS A 122 9.48 4.07 5.16
N GLY A 123 10.60 3.56 5.66
CA GLY A 123 11.64 4.39 6.28
C GLY A 123 12.29 5.36 5.29
N GLU A 124 12.74 4.87 4.14
CA GLU A 124 13.34 5.71 3.10
C GLU A 124 12.34 6.71 2.51
N MET A 125 11.15 6.23 2.22
CA MET A 125 10.11 7.05 1.63
C MET A 125 9.64 8.16 2.56
N LEU A 126 9.53 7.88 3.86
CA LEU A 126 9.19 8.89 4.87
C LEU A 126 10.26 9.97 4.97
N ARG A 127 11.56 9.62 4.93
CA ARG A 127 12.65 10.63 4.91
C ARG A 127 12.57 11.51 3.68
N ARG A 128 12.42 10.93 2.48
CA ARG A 128 12.29 11.69 1.22
C ARG A 128 11.06 12.60 1.25
N ALA A 129 9.93 12.10 1.75
CA ALA A 129 8.72 12.89 1.89
C ALA A 129 8.89 14.02 2.93
N ALA A 130 9.51 13.75 4.08
CA ALA A 130 9.79 14.77 5.09
C ALA A 130 10.64 15.90 4.53
N GLN A 131 11.73 15.56 3.84
CA GLN A 131 12.60 16.54 3.18
C GLN A 131 11.83 17.41 2.18
N ARG A 132 10.92 16.82 1.40
CA ARG A 132 10.13 17.57 0.40
C ARG A 132 8.99 18.37 1.02
N VAL A 133 8.41 17.90 2.12
CA VAL A 133 7.29 18.58 2.81
C VAL A 133 7.80 19.68 3.74
N PHE A 134 8.79 19.40 4.58
CA PHE A 134 9.22 20.30 5.67
C PHE A 134 10.58 20.94 5.42
N GLY A 135 11.30 20.57 4.34
CA GLY A 135 12.66 21.02 4.06
C GLY A 135 13.74 20.29 4.87
N LYS A 136 13.35 19.35 5.73
CA LYS A 136 14.23 18.53 6.58
C LYS A 136 13.55 17.20 6.95
N ASP A 137 14.33 16.25 7.46
CA ASP A 137 13.88 14.89 7.79
C ASP A 137 14.20 14.54 9.26
N GLU A 138 14.02 15.52 10.16
CA GLU A 138 14.20 15.32 11.59
C GLU A 138 13.16 14.35 12.17
N LYS A 139 13.39 13.86 13.38
CA LYS A 139 12.48 12.91 14.05
C LYS A 139 11.04 13.43 14.13
N GLU A 140 10.88 14.73 14.40
CA GLU A 140 9.56 15.36 14.49
C GLU A 140 8.83 15.34 13.14
N ASP A 141 9.53 15.61 12.05
CA ASP A 141 8.96 15.61 10.71
C ASP A 141 8.52 14.21 10.28
N ILE A 142 9.30 13.19 10.64
CA ILE A 142 8.91 11.78 10.45
C ILE A 142 7.66 11.43 11.27
N ILE A 143 7.56 11.92 12.52
CA ILE A 143 6.38 11.70 13.36
C ILE A 143 5.15 12.37 12.75
N ARG A 144 5.26 13.60 12.26
CA ARG A 144 4.18 14.32 11.57
C ARG A 144 3.68 13.55 10.34
N LEU A 145 4.58 13.04 9.50
CA LEU A 145 4.19 12.21 8.36
C LEU A 145 3.53 10.89 8.77
N ARG A 146 4.03 10.24 9.81
CA ARG A 146 3.39 9.04 10.36
C ARG A 146 1.99 9.34 10.90
N ALA A 147 1.80 10.46 11.58
CA ALA A 147 0.49 10.92 12.04
C ALA A 147 -0.45 11.18 10.86
N PHE A 148 0.04 11.84 9.80
CA PHE A 148 -0.70 12.06 8.56
C PHE A 148 -1.15 10.74 7.92
N LEU A 149 -0.24 9.80 7.68
CA LEU A 149 -0.56 8.49 7.09
C LEU A 149 -1.48 7.64 7.99
N GLY A 150 -1.28 7.70 9.30
CA GLY A 150 -2.16 7.04 10.28
C GLY A 150 -3.58 7.58 10.25
N SER A 151 -3.73 8.89 10.10
CA SER A 151 -5.04 9.53 9.93
C SER A 151 -5.73 9.11 8.62
N LEU A 152 -4.99 9.02 7.52
CA LEU A 152 -5.53 8.51 6.24
C LEU A 152 -5.96 7.05 6.35
N LEU A 153 -5.17 6.21 7.02
CA LEU A 153 -5.54 4.82 7.30
C LEU A 153 -6.84 4.75 8.12
N CYS A 154 -6.95 5.56 9.17
CA CYS A 154 -8.18 5.65 9.96
C CYS A 154 -9.38 6.03 9.09
N TYR A 155 -9.24 7.00 8.20
CA TYR A 155 -10.29 7.44 7.30
C TYR A 155 -10.77 6.32 6.36
N VAL A 156 -9.87 5.59 5.72
CA VAL A 156 -10.25 4.52 4.78
C VAL A 156 -10.85 3.30 5.48
N LEU A 157 -10.51 3.08 6.74
CA LEU A 157 -11.09 1.99 7.56
C LEU A 157 -12.49 2.34 8.09
N ASN A 158 -12.68 3.59 8.48
CA ASN A 158 -13.92 4.05 9.10
C ASN A 158 -14.20 5.50 8.71
N ARG A 159 -14.75 5.68 7.50
CA ARG A 159 -15.04 7.01 6.96
C ARG A 159 -15.99 7.77 7.88
N PRO A 160 -15.58 8.95 8.41
CA PRO A 160 -16.42 9.72 9.32
C PRO A 160 -17.63 10.29 8.57
N LYS A 161 -18.81 10.20 9.20
CA LYS A 161 -20.05 10.75 8.63
C LYS A 161 -20.00 12.28 8.62
N GLY A 162 -20.41 12.86 7.51
CA GLY A 162 -20.53 14.32 7.40
C GLY A 162 -19.21 15.07 7.21
N ILE A 163 -18.11 14.36 6.98
CA ILE A 163 -16.81 14.97 6.62
C ILE A 163 -16.41 14.46 5.24
N GLU A 164 -16.31 15.39 4.31
CA GLU A 164 -15.89 15.07 2.95
C GLU A 164 -14.37 14.82 2.86
N GLU A 165 -13.94 14.06 1.87
CA GLU A 165 -12.54 13.67 1.67
C GLU A 165 -11.60 14.89 1.68
N LYS A 166 -11.96 15.92 0.91
CA LYS A 166 -11.15 17.14 0.83
C LYS A 166 -11.05 17.85 2.17
N GLU A 167 -12.16 17.97 2.88
CA GLU A 167 -12.22 18.58 4.21
C GLU A 167 -11.35 17.82 5.21
N TYR A 168 -11.42 16.49 5.17
CA TYR A 168 -10.59 15.65 6.03
C TYR A 168 -9.09 15.84 5.74
N ILE A 169 -8.70 15.80 4.46
CA ILE A 169 -7.29 16.00 4.06
C ILE A 169 -6.81 17.39 4.48
N ASP A 170 -7.59 18.43 4.22
CA ASP A 170 -7.23 19.81 4.59
C ASP A 170 -7.09 19.97 6.11
N GLY A 171 -7.98 19.32 6.88
CA GLY A 171 -7.93 19.32 8.34
C GLY A 171 -6.67 18.64 8.89
N ILE A 172 -6.32 17.46 8.42
CA ILE A 172 -5.09 16.78 8.89
C ILE A 172 -3.82 17.51 8.43
N ILE A 173 -3.82 18.14 7.25
CA ILE A 173 -2.70 19.00 6.81
C ILE A 173 -2.54 20.19 7.75
N SER A 174 -3.63 20.85 8.12
CA SER A 174 -3.59 21.97 9.08
C SER A 174 -2.92 21.55 10.40
N ILE A 175 -3.24 20.36 10.90
CA ILE A 175 -2.67 19.83 12.15
C ILE A 175 -1.18 19.49 11.98
N VAL A 176 -0.81 18.72 10.93
CA VAL A 176 0.56 18.18 10.80
C VAL A 176 1.54 19.18 10.20
N TYR A 177 1.09 20.11 9.36
CA TYR A 177 1.95 21.08 8.68
C TYR A 177 2.04 22.40 9.44
N HIS A 178 0.92 22.93 9.90
CA HIS A 178 0.86 24.22 10.60
C HIS A 178 0.87 24.11 12.13
N GLY A 179 0.61 22.93 12.69
CA GLY A 179 0.54 22.73 14.15
C GLY A 179 -0.69 23.36 14.80
N LYS A 180 -1.83 23.43 14.06
CA LYS A 180 -3.07 24.08 14.52
C LYS A 180 -4.16 23.07 14.82
#